data_4c4c96277c65e43b9b3fd32ba6ef13d6
#
_entry.id   4c4c96277c65e43b9b3fd32ba6ef13d6
#
_cell.length_a   1.000
_cell.length_b   1.000
_cell.length_c   1.000
_cell.angle_alpha   90.00
_cell.angle_beta   90.00
_cell.angle_gamma   90.00
#
_symmetry.space_group_name_H-M   'P 1'
#
loop_
_entity.id
_entity.type
_entity.pdbx_description
1 polymer ?
#
loop_
_entity_poly.entity_id
_entity_poly.type
_entity_poly.pdbx_seq_one_letter_code
_entity_poly.pdbx_strand_id
1 'polypeptide(L)'
;METESITNTGLLDLIGNTPLMDVSFLTPNSNFALFAKAEWMNPGGSLKDRPVKRMLTKAIESGELTKDKIIIDSSSGNAGIAYSMIGNALGYQVEIVIPGNASLERKQRMIAHGTNIIETDPSEGYDEALRHVHKLVNAEPEKYFLCDQYANDNNWLSHYHGTAEEILSQMDGEFQYFVGGVGTGGAITGIGRRLKEVYPNIKIHGVRPEVWPGIEGLKPLGSPEDIVPEIFDESVVDEWIYVTADEAKHWCNKVAKNGLFVGQSSGSYLAACSKLMEKIESGRIVTLFNDFGDRYFSTGLWS
;
A
#
# COMPACT_ATOMS: atom_id res chain seq x y z
N MET A 1 -4.17 -13.56 34.71
CA MET A 1 -4.83 -12.99 33.50
C MET A 1 -4.39 -13.89 32.37
N GLU A 2 -5.28 -14.73 31.89
CA GLU A 2 -5.06 -15.50 30.68
C GLU A 2 -4.97 -14.49 29.52
N THR A 3 -3.84 -14.44 28.85
CA THR A 3 -3.72 -13.81 27.57
C THR A 3 -4.65 -14.57 26.64
N GLU A 4 -5.84 -14.01 26.36
CA GLU A 4 -6.65 -14.51 25.25
C GLU A 4 -5.74 -14.48 24.03
N SER A 5 -5.30 -15.66 23.61
CA SER A 5 -4.57 -15.81 22.35
C SER A 5 -5.46 -15.24 21.25
N ILE A 6 -4.85 -14.50 20.31
CA ILE A 6 -5.51 -14.07 19.07
C ILE A 6 -5.82 -15.36 18.29
N THR A 7 -6.80 -16.11 18.79
CA THR A 7 -7.15 -17.42 18.29
C THR A 7 -8.21 -17.26 17.21
N ASN A 8 -7.81 -17.62 16.03
CA ASN A 8 -8.69 -18.07 14.95
C ASN A 8 -9.60 -17.03 14.32
N THR A 9 -9.02 -16.06 13.66
CA THR A 9 -9.64 -15.71 12.39
C THR A 9 -8.75 -16.28 11.29
N GLY A 10 -9.13 -17.36 10.65
CA GLY A 10 -8.46 -17.90 9.45
C GLY A 10 -8.30 -16.84 8.34
N LEU A 11 -8.98 -15.69 8.49
CA LEU A 11 -8.81 -14.49 7.68
C LEU A 11 -7.41 -13.88 7.81
N LEU A 12 -6.87 -13.75 9.03
CA LEU A 12 -5.53 -13.16 9.24
C LEU A 12 -4.43 -14.06 8.67
N ASP A 13 -4.64 -15.37 8.68
CA ASP A 13 -3.68 -16.34 8.14
C ASP A 13 -3.60 -16.29 6.60
N LEU A 14 -4.64 -15.77 5.95
CA LEU A 14 -4.67 -15.57 4.50
C LEU A 14 -3.90 -14.32 4.04
N ILE A 15 -3.52 -13.42 4.97
CA ILE A 15 -2.80 -12.19 4.64
C ILE A 15 -1.31 -12.51 4.49
N GLY A 16 -0.78 -12.22 3.32
CA GLY A 16 0.59 -12.54 2.92
C GLY A 16 0.64 -13.78 2.04
N ASN A 17 1.84 -14.30 1.82
CA ASN A 17 2.13 -15.43 0.91
C ASN A 17 1.51 -15.25 -0.48
N THR A 18 1.42 -14.02 -0.95
CA THR A 18 0.93 -13.71 -2.28
C THR A 18 1.92 -14.21 -3.34
N PRO A 19 1.50 -14.64 -4.53
CA PRO A 19 2.44 -15.11 -5.55
C PRO A 19 3.29 -13.98 -6.13
N LEU A 20 4.51 -14.31 -6.53
CA LEU A 20 5.33 -13.51 -7.43
C LEU A 20 5.08 -14.00 -8.85
N MET A 21 4.46 -13.16 -9.67
CA MET A 21 4.05 -13.51 -11.02
C MET A 21 5.13 -13.13 -12.04
N ASP A 22 5.45 -14.02 -12.96
CA ASP A 22 6.22 -13.66 -14.16
C ASP A 22 5.29 -12.93 -15.14
N VAL A 23 5.60 -11.67 -15.40
CA VAL A 23 4.91 -10.81 -16.35
C VAL A 23 5.83 -10.32 -17.47
N SER A 24 6.86 -11.10 -17.78
CA SER A 24 7.88 -10.78 -18.79
C SER A 24 7.30 -10.63 -20.21
N PHE A 25 6.08 -11.09 -20.46
CA PHE A 25 5.37 -10.80 -21.71
C PHE A 25 5.09 -9.31 -21.94
N LEU A 26 5.27 -8.46 -20.91
CA LEU A 26 5.15 -7.01 -20.98
C LEU A 26 6.48 -6.32 -21.36
N THR A 27 7.60 -7.04 -21.38
CA THR A 27 8.92 -6.49 -21.70
C THR A 27 9.12 -6.30 -23.19
N PRO A 28 10.02 -5.39 -23.62
CA PRO A 28 10.25 -5.13 -25.05
C PRO A 28 10.97 -6.28 -25.77
N ASN A 29 11.74 -7.09 -25.06
CA ASN A 29 12.51 -8.21 -25.62
C ASN A 29 12.97 -9.17 -24.50
N SER A 30 13.60 -10.27 -24.88
CA SER A 30 14.05 -11.34 -23.96
C SER A 30 15.28 -10.99 -23.10
N ASN A 31 15.88 -9.80 -23.26
CA ASN A 31 16.97 -9.35 -22.38
C ASN A 31 16.44 -8.96 -21.01
N PHE A 32 15.13 -8.78 -20.87
CA PHE A 32 14.46 -8.38 -19.63
C PHE A 32 13.56 -9.48 -19.12
N ALA A 33 13.53 -9.62 -17.80
CA ALA A 33 12.52 -10.38 -17.10
C ALA A 33 11.83 -9.46 -16.07
N LEU A 34 10.51 -9.46 -16.05
CA LEU A 34 9.70 -8.62 -15.18
C LEU A 34 8.81 -9.50 -14.30
N PHE A 35 8.88 -9.28 -12.99
CA PHE A 35 8.09 -9.98 -12.00
C PHE A 35 7.27 -8.99 -11.18
N ALA A 36 6.05 -9.38 -10.82
CA ALA A 36 5.17 -8.55 -10.02
C ALA A 36 4.58 -9.33 -8.85
N LYS A 37 4.71 -8.81 -7.63
CA LYS A 37 4.12 -9.37 -6.43
C LYS A 37 2.63 -9.06 -6.40
N ALA A 38 1.78 -10.08 -6.45
CA ALA A 38 0.33 -9.96 -6.63
C ALA A 38 -0.39 -9.62 -5.30
N GLU A 39 -0.18 -8.40 -4.79
CA GLU A 39 -0.71 -7.97 -3.50
C GLU A 39 -2.24 -7.82 -3.46
N TRP A 40 -2.91 -7.77 -4.62
CA TRP A 40 -4.38 -7.84 -4.67
C TRP A 40 -4.94 -9.18 -4.18
N MET A 41 -4.12 -10.22 -4.05
CA MET A 41 -4.56 -11.53 -3.58
C MET A 41 -4.69 -11.61 -2.05
N ASN A 42 -4.29 -10.58 -1.32
CA ASN A 42 -4.67 -10.47 0.08
C ASN A 42 -6.20 -10.38 0.24
N PRO A 43 -6.80 -10.81 1.35
CA PRO A 43 -8.27 -10.84 1.56
C PRO A 43 -8.95 -9.48 1.37
N GLY A 44 -8.32 -8.39 1.81
CA GLY A 44 -8.77 -7.01 1.57
C GLY A 44 -8.52 -6.53 0.15
N GLY A 45 -7.82 -7.32 -0.67
CA GLY A 45 -7.52 -7.04 -2.06
C GLY A 45 -6.41 -6.01 -2.25
N SER A 46 -5.49 -5.85 -1.30
CA SER A 46 -4.35 -4.94 -1.46
C SER A 46 -3.17 -5.23 -0.54
N LEU A 47 -2.04 -4.60 -0.85
CA LEU A 47 -0.83 -4.65 -0.01
C LEU A 47 -1.06 -4.10 1.41
N LYS A 48 -2.11 -3.29 1.63
CA LYS A 48 -2.37 -2.63 2.92
C LYS A 48 -2.84 -3.60 4.00
N ASP A 49 -3.29 -4.78 3.63
CA ASP A 49 -3.66 -5.80 4.61
C ASP A 49 -2.47 -6.18 5.50
N ARG A 50 -1.26 -6.21 4.94
CA ARG A 50 -0.03 -6.57 5.67
C ARG A 50 0.33 -5.59 6.79
N PRO A 51 0.50 -4.28 6.51
CA PRO A 51 0.81 -3.34 7.58
C PRO A 51 -0.32 -3.23 8.59
N VAL A 52 -1.58 -3.22 8.18
CA VAL A 52 -2.71 -3.13 9.12
C VAL A 52 -2.77 -4.35 10.03
N LYS A 53 -2.62 -5.56 9.49
CA LYS A 53 -2.51 -6.78 10.31
C LYS A 53 -1.42 -6.63 11.37
N ARG A 54 -0.20 -6.23 10.96
CA ARG A 54 0.93 -6.14 11.90
C ARG A 54 0.73 -5.04 12.93
N MET A 55 0.28 -3.85 12.53
CA MET A 55 0.03 -2.74 13.45
C MET A 55 -1.02 -3.11 14.51
N LEU A 56 -2.16 -3.68 14.11
CA LEU A 56 -3.21 -4.06 15.03
C LEU A 56 -2.79 -5.21 15.95
N THR A 57 -2.16 -6.26 15.42
CA THR A 57 -1.72 -7.39 16.25
C THR A 57 -0.68 -6.95 17.27
N LYS A 58 0.27 -6.10 16.90
CA LYS A 58 1.27 -5.57 17.82
C LYS A 58 0.67 -4.67 18.90
N ALA A 59 -0.31 -3.84 18.56
CA ALA A 59 -1.02 -3.00 19.52
C ALA A 59 -1.85 -3.83 20.52
N ILE A 60 -2.44 -4.95 20.09
CA ILE A 60 -3.12 -5.90 20.98
C ILE A 60 -2.11 -6.61 21.89
N GLU A 61 -1.01 -7.09 21.33
CA GLU A 61 0.05 -7.78 22.09
C GLU A 61 0.71 -6.87 23.15
N SER A 62 0.88 -5.57 22.85
CA SER A 62 1.42 -4.57 23.79
C SER A 62 0.40 -4.09 24.83
N GLY A 63 -0.89 -4.33 24.60
CA GLY A 63 -1.98 -3.83 25.44
C GLY A 63 -2.38 -2.38 25.17
N GLU A 64 -1.86 -1.75 24.12
CA GLU A 64 -2.26 -0.39 23.69
C GLU A 64 -3.67 -0.35 23.08
N LEU A 65 -4.01 -1.39 22.31
CA LEU A 65 -5.36 -1.58 21.77
C LEU A 65 -6.14 -2.55 22.65
N THR A 66 -6.93 -1.99 23.57
CA THR A 66 -7.84 -2.73 24.45
C THR A 66 -9.24 -2.83 23.82
N LYS A 67 -10.09 -3.75 24.34
CA LYS A 67 -11.39 -4.07 23.74
C LYS A 67 -12.43 -2.93 23.80
N ASP A 68 -12.24 -1.98 24.67
CA ASP A 68 -13.08 -0.79 24.86
C ASP A 68 -12.68 0.36 23.94
N LYS A 69 -11.55 0.27 23.24
CA LYS A 69 -11.11 1.29 22.29
C LYS A 69 -11.68 1.08 20.90
N ILE A 70 -11.89 2.19 20.20
CA ILE A 70 -12.27 2.24 18.78
C ILE A 70 -10.99 2.44 17.96
N ILE A 71 -10.77 1.60 16.98
CA ILE A 71 -9.68 1.80 16.00
C ILE A 71 -10.08 2.98 15.12
N ILE A 72 -9.21 3.99 15.04
CA ILE A 72 -9.41 5.14 14.17
C ILE A 72 -8.17 5.40 13.32
N ASP A 73 -8.36 5.76 12.05
CA ASP A 73 -7.30 6.26 11.17
C ASP A 73 -7.91 7.08 10.02
N SER A 74 -7.07 7.80 9.27
CA SER A 74 -7.47 8.45 8.03
C SER A 74 -7.05 7.61 6.84
N SER A 75 -7.99 7.24 5.98
CA SER A 75 -7.67 6.57 4.72
C SER A 75 -8.85 6.50 3.76
N SER A 76 -8.78 7.23 2.67
CA SER A 76 -9.77 7.13 1.58
C SER A 76 -9.62 5.87 0.71
N GLY A 77 -8.63 5.03 0.98
CA GLY A 77 -8.25 3.94 0.09
C GLY A 77 -8.12 2.57 0.76
N ASN A 78 -7.08 1.86 0.34
CA ASN A 78 -6.84 0.47 0.69
C ASN A 78 -6.61 0.23 2.19
N ALA A 79 -5.98 1.17 2.90
CA ALA A 79 -5.78 1.04 4.35
C ALA A 79 -7.11 1.11 5.11
N GLY A 80 -8.04 2.00 4.71
CA GLY A 80 -9.39 2.06 5.29
C GLY A 80 -10.14 0.73 5.16
N ILE A 81 -10.07 0.09 3.98
CA ILE A 81 -10.65 -1.24 3.77
C ILE A 81 -9.98 -2.29 4.67
N ALA A 82 -8.65 -2.26 4.79
CA ALA A 82 -7.92 -3.22 5.62
C ALA A 82 -8.24 -3.04 7.11
N TYR A 83 -8.28 -1.80 7.64
CA TYR A 83 -8.74 -1.52 9.00
C TYR A 83 -10.15 -2.02 9.24
N SER A 84 -11.06 -1.71 8.31
CA SER A 84 -12.45 -2.15 8.39
C SER A 84 -12.57 -3.67 8.46
N MET A 85 -11.92 -4.38 7.56
CA MET A 85 -11.97 -5.82 7.48
C MET A 85 -11.31 -6.48 8.71
N ILE A 86 -10.08 -6.12 9.04
CA ILE A 86 -9.30 -6.76 10.10
C ILE A 86 -9.82 -6.36 11.48
N GLY A 87 -10.09 -5.07 11.70
CA GLY A 87 -10.59 -4.58 12.98
C GLY A 87 -11.94 -5.22 13.37
N ASN A 88 -12.89 -5.24 12.44
CA ASN A 88 -14.17 -5.89 12.69
C ASN A 88 -14.03 -7.41 12.85
N ALA A 89 -13.17 -8.09 12.08
CA ALA A 89 -12.90 -9.51 12.25
C ALA A 89 -12.28 -9.84 13.61
N LEU A 90 -11.52 -8.92 14.19
CA LEU A 90 -10.98 -9.02 15.54
C LEU A 90 -11.97 -8.58 16.63
N GLY A 91 -13.18 -8.15 16.27
CA GLY A 91 -14.22 -7.72 17.19
C GLY A 91 -14.03 -6.33 17.80
N TYR A 92 -13.34 -5.44 17.09
CA TYR A 92 -13.21 -4.02 17.44
C TYR A 92 -14.18 -3.16 16.63
N GLN A 93 -14.61 -2.05 17.20
CA GLN A 93 -15.24 -0.99 16.44
C GLN A 93 -14.19 -0.25 15.63
N VAL A 94 -14.55 0.16 14.41
CA VAL A 94 -13.66 0.88 13.50
C VAL A 94 -14.33 2.15 13.01
N GLU A 95 -13.63 3.26 13.12
CA GLU A 95 -14.01 4.56 12.54
C GLU A 95 -12.93 5.00 11.54
N ILE A 96 -13.33 5.37 10.34
CA ILE A 96 -12.41 5.85 9.30
C ILE A 96 -12.81 7.25 8.87
N VAL A 97 -11.85 8.18 8.96
CA VAL A 97 -12.03 9.56 8.51
C VAL A 97 -11.53 9.68 7.07
N ILE A 98 -12.39 10.20 6.19
CA ILE A 98 -12.11 10.30 4.76
C ILE A 98 -12.65 11.60 4.15
N PRO A 99 -12.05 12.12 3.07
CA PRO A 99 -12.68 13.21 2.31
C PRO A 99 -13.99 12.74 1.67
N GLY A 100 -14.98 13.64 1.64
CA GLY A 100 -16.31 13.33 1.12
C GLY A 100 -16.34 12.88 -0.35
N ASN A 101 -15.32 13.20 -1.14
CA ASN A 101 -15.16 12.78 -2.55
C ASN A 101 -14.42 11.44 -2.75
N ALA A 102 -14.12 10.70 -1.68
CA ALA A 102 -13.54 9.36 -1.80
C ALA A 102 -14.46 8.40 -2.59
N SER A 103 -13.86 7.42 -3.29
CA SER A 103 -14.60 6.54 -4.21
C SER A 103 -15.75 5.80 -3.52
N LEU A 104 -16.86 5.68 -4.24
CA LEU A 104 -18.10 5.07 -3.72
C LEU A 104 -17.86 3.59 -3.37
N GLU A 105 -17.13 2.88 -4.20
CA GLU A 105 -16.86 1.44 -4.03
C GLU A 105 -16.11 1.17 -2.72
N ARG A 106 -15.15 2.04 -2.39
CA ARG A 106 -14.37 1.92 -1.15
C ARG A 106 -15.23 2.23 0.08
N LYS A 107 -16.04 3.31 0.03
CA LYS A 107 -16.98 3.63 1.10
C LYS A 107 -17.96 2.48 1.36
N GLN A 108 -18.57 1.97 0.30
CA GLN A 108 -19.52 0.85 0.40
C GLN A 108 -18.88 -0.40 1.01
N ARG A 109 -17.64 -0.70 0.64
CA ARG A 109 -16.92 -1.84 1.20
C ARG A 109 -16.61 -1.67 2.68
N MET A 110 -16.14 -0.49 3.11
CA MET A 110 -15.90 -0.20 4.52
C MET A 110 -17.19 -0.29 5.34
N ILE A 111 -18.28 0.29 4.84
CA ILE A 111 -19.61 0.18 5.48
C ILE A 111 -20.08 -1.27 5.57
N ALA A 112 -19.90 -2.07 4.51
CA ALA A 112 -20.26 -3.49 4.52
C ALA A 112 -19.48 -4.31 5.55
N HIS A 113 -18.26 -3.90 5.91
CA HIS A 113 -17.50 -4.46 7.02
C HIS A 113 -17.93 -3.95 8.41
N GLY A 114 -18.90 -3.02 8.49
CA GLY A 114 -19.41 -2.47 9.75
C GLY A 114 -18.68 -1.23 10.27
N THR A 115 -17.87 -0.59 9.43
CA THR A 115 -17.10 0.61 9.81
C THR A 115 -17.99 1.86 9.82
N ASN A 116 -17.82 2.70 10.83
CA ASN A 116 -18.37 4.05 10.84
C ASN A 116 -17.44 4.98 10.03
N ILE A 117 -18.00 5.67 9.03
CA ILE A 117 -17.27 6.62 8.20
C ILE A 117 -17.57 8.04 8.65
N ILE A 118 -16.52 8.81 8.89
CA ILE A 118 -16.57 10.24 9.18
C ILE A 118 -16.05 10.98 7.95
N GLU A 119 -16.93 11.73 7.27
CA GLU A 119 -16.57 12.48 6.09
C GLU A 119 -16.10 13.90 6.44
N THR A 120 -14.98 14.33 5.85
CA THR A 120 -14.51 15.72 5.91
C THR A 120 -14.85 16.48 4.62
N ASP A 121 -14.70 17.80 4.64
CA ASP A 121 -14.93 18.62 3.45
C ASP A 121 -14.02 18.17 2.28
N PRO A 122 -14.58 17.80 1.14
CA PRO A 122 -13.79 17.34 0.00
C PRO A 122 -12.85 18.41 -0.59
N SER A 123 -13.14 19.69 -0.37
CA SER A 123 -12.31 20.80 -0.85
C SER A 123 -10.99 20.94 -0.09
N GLU A 124 -10.90 20.41 1.13
CA GLU A 124 -9.71 20.48 1.99
C GLU A 124 -8.79 19.26 1.85
N GLY A 125 -9.21 18.27 1.07
CA GLY A 125 -8.41 17.13 0.67
C GLY A 125 -8.09 16.13 1.82
N TYR A 126 -7.10 15.28 1.57
CA TYR A 126 -6.74 14.19 2.46
C TYR A 126 -6.08 14.67 3.76
N ASP A 127 -5.33 15.76 3.70
CA ASP A 127 -4.61 16.28 4.87
C ASP A 127 -5.56 16.79 5.97
N GLU A 128 -6.77 17.28 5.59
CA GLU A 128 -7.79 17.62 6.58
C GLU A 128 -8.35 16.38 7.27
N ALA A 129 -8.54 15.28 6.56
CA ALA A 129 -8.95 14.02 7.19
C ALA A 129 -7.93 13.55 8.23
N LEU A 130 -6.64 13.70 7.96
CA LEU A 130 -5.56 13.39 8.89
C LEU A 130 -5.60 14.33 10.13
N ARG A 131 -5.71 15.64 9.90
CA ARG A 131 -5.85 16.62 11.01
C ARG A 131 -7.08 16.33 11.87
N HIS A 132 -8.19 15.94 11.25
CA HIS A 132 -9.42 15.62 11.95
C HIS A 132 -9.28 14.38 12.86
N VAL A 133 -8.60 13.34 12.39
CA VAL A 133 -8.27 12.17 13.22
C VAL A 133 -7.47 12.58 14.46
N HIS A 134 -6.39 13.33 14.28
CA HIS A 134 -5.58 13.78 15.42
C HIS A 134 -6.39 14.63 16.42
N LYS A 135 -7.31 15.46 15.92
CA LYS A 135 -8.21 16.25 16.78
C LYS A 135 -9.13 15.36 17.62
N LEU A 136 -9.73 14.32 17.02
CA LEU A 136 -10.61 13.39 17.73
C LEU A 136 -9.83 12.60 18.79
N VAL A 137 -8.67 12.06 18.42
CA VAL A 137 -7.83 11.29 19.35
C VAL A 137 -7.34 12.14 20.51
N ASN A 138 -6.92 13.37 20.27
CA ASN A 138 -6.49 14.30 21.33
C ASN A 138 -7.63 14.70 22.27
N ALA A 139 -8.86 14.76 21.77
CA ALA A 139 -10.04 15.08 22.58
C ALA A 139 -10.51 13.91 23.45
N GLU A 140 -10.39 12.69 22.95
CA GLU A 140 -10.88 11.45 23.61
C GLU A 140 -9.83 10.32 23.55
N PRO A 141 -8.64 10.47 24.16
CA PRO A 141 -7.52 9.52 24.04
C PRO A 141 -7.83 8.13 24.61
N GLU A 142 -8.71 8.06 25.60
CA GLU A 142 -9.12 6.77 26.19
C GLU A 142 -10.09 5.99 25.30
N LYS A 143 -10.82 6.69 24.43
CA LYS A 143 -11.81 6.08 23.51
C LYS A 143 -11.17 5.54 22.25
N TYR A 144 -10.15 6.19 21.73
CA TYR A 144 -9.57 5.89 20.44
C TYR A 144 -8.20 5.21 20.52
N PHE A 145 -7.96 4.33 19.55
CA PHE A 145 -6.63 3.85 19.22
C PHE A 145 -6.28 4.31 17.80
N LEU A 146 -5.31 5.20 17.69
CA LEU A 146 -4.78 5.66 16.41
C LEU A 146 -3.65 4.73 15.96
N CYS A 147 -3.84 4.05 14.82
CA CYS A 147 -2.79 3.22 14.24
C CYS A 147 -1.60 4.03 13.70
N ASP A 148 -1.88 5.21 13.15
CA ASP A 148 -0.92 6.11 12.52
C ASP A 148 -0.01 5.43 11.50
N GLN A 149 -0.57 5.06 10.37
CA GLN A 149 0.18 4.36 9.33
C GLN A 149 1.38 5.14 8.77
N TYR A 150 1.49 6.45 9.08
CA TYR A 150 2.58 7.32 8.63
C TYR A 150 3.77 7.37 9.59
N ALA A 151 3.55 7.02 10.87
CA ALA A 151 4.57 7.06 11.92
C ALA A 151 4.84 5.70 12.57
N ASN A 152 3.98 4.69 12.35
CA ASN A 152 4.09 3.38 13.00
C ASN A 152 5.09 2.46 12.28
N ASP A 153 6.19 2.14 12.93
CA ASP A 153 7.23 1.25 12.39
C ASP A 153 6.72 -0.13 11.97
N ASN A 154 5.65 -0.63 12.60
CA ASN A 154 5.05 -1.90 12.19
C ASN A 154 4.53 -1.89 10.75
N ASN A 155 4.34 -0.73 10.14
CA ASN A 155 4.01 -0.61 8.74
C ASN A 155 5.20 -1.10 7.87
N TRP A 156 6.37 -0.46 7.95
CA TRP A 156 7.51 -0.89 7.14
C TRP A 156 8.06 -2.26 7.54
N LEU A 157 8.01 -2.60 8.83
CA LEU A 157 8.39 -3.92 9.33
C LEU A 157 7.52 -5.05 8.77
N SER A 158 6.26 -4.79 8.43
CA SER A 158 5.40 -5.78 7.78
C SER A 158 5.90 -6.17 6.38
N HIS A 159 6.49 -5.22 5.68
CA HIS A 159 7.07 -5.44 4.37
C HIS A 159 8.50 -5.99 4.44
N TYR A 160 9.27 -5.58 5.43
CA TYR A 160 10.62 -6.10 5.68
C TYR A 160 10.59 -7.59 6.01
N HIS A 161 9.77 -8.00 7.00
CA HIS A 161 9.68 -9.40 7.46
C HIS A 161 8.68 -10.27 6.66
N GLY A 162 7.87 -9.67 5.78
CA GLY A 162 6.87 -10.36 4.98
C GLY A 162 7.15 -10.23 3.48
N THR A 163 6.74 -9.13 2.87
CA THR A 163 6.80 -8.97 1.41
C THR A 163 8.19 -9.18 0.83
N ALA A 164 9.24 -8.64 1.47
CA ALA A 164 10.61 -8.80 1.01
C ALA A 164 11.11 -10.24 1.11
N GLU A 165 10.84 -10.92 2.24
CA GLU A 165 11.20 -12.33 2.42
C GLU A 165 10.50 -13.23 1.42
N GLU A 166 9.23 -12.95 1.15
CA GLU A 166 8.48 -13.70 0.14
C GLU A 166 9.06 -13.49 -1.27
N ILE A 167 9.43 -12.25 -1.64
CA ILE A 167 10.10 -11.96 -2.90
C ILE A 167 11.41 -12.74 -2.99
N LEU A 168 12.25 -12.68 -1.96
CA LEU A 168 13.55 -13.38 -1.93
C LEU A 168 13.39 -14.89 -2.05
N SER A 169 12.38 -15.46 -1.41
CA SER A 169 12.13 -16.92 -1.44
C SER A 169 11.49 -17.40 -2.75
N GLN A 170 10.74 -16.53 -3.43
CA GLN A 170 10.01 -16.88 -4.66
C GLN A 170 10.82 -16.59 -5.94
N MET A 171 11.84 -15.73 -5.85
CA MET A 171 12.73 -15.49 -6.96
C MET A 171 13.74 -16.63 -7.12
N ASP A 172 13.88 -17.12 -8.34
CA ASP A 172 14.96 -18.04 -8.72
C ASP A 172 16.24 -17.23 -9.02
N GLY A 173 17.09 -17.04 -7.99
CA GLY A 173 18.35 -16.29 -8.06
C GLY A 173 18.19 -14.77 -7.95
N GLU A 174 19.31 -14.06 -8.14
CA GLU A 174 19.39 -12.62 -7.99
C GLU A 174 18.60 -11.85 -9.05
N PHE A 175 18.15 -10.66 -8.66
CA PHE A 175 17.58 -9.66 -9.54
C PHE A 175 18.22 -8.28 -9.26
N GLN A 176 18.25 -7.44 -10.27
CA GLN A 176 19.06 -6.21 -10.22
C GLN A 176 18.24 -4.99 -9.83
N TYR A 177 16.90 -5.02 -10.04
CA TYR A 177 16.07 -3.83 -9.91
C TYR A 177 14.79 -4.13 -9.15
N PHE A 178 14.44 -3.24 -8.23
CA PHE A 178 13.11 -3.19 -7.62
C PHE A 178 12.48 -1.84 -7.93
N VAL A 179 11.22 -1.83 -8.35
CA VAL A 179 10.44 -0.62 -8.66
C VAL A 179 9.22 -0.56 -7.76
N GLY A 180 9.07 0.53 -7.03
CA GLY A 180 7.94 0.79 -6.15
C GLY A 180 7.71 2.28 -5.92
N GLY A 181 6.62 2.65 -5.26
CA GLY A 181 6.29 4.06 -5.01
C GLY A 181 6.04 4.36 -3.53
N VAL A 182 5.83 5.60 -3.22
CA VAL A 182 5.62 6.12 -1.88
C VAL A 182 4.18 6.59 -1.69
N GLY A 183 3.41 5.86 -0.87
CA GLY A 183 2.20 6.37 -0.24
C GLY A 183 2.54 6.74 1.21
N THR A 184 2.57 5.74 2.11
CA THR A 184 3.12 5.89 3.47
C THR A 184 4.63 5.67 3.52
N GLY A 185 5.25 5.20 2.44
CA GLY A 185 6.66 4.83 2.42
C GLY A 185 6.98 3.44 2.97
N GLY A 186 6.07 2.80 3.71
CA GLY A 186 6.36 1.54 4.40
C GLY A 186 6.79 0.41 3.46
N ALA A 187 6.16 0.25 2.30
CA ALA A 187 6.49 -0.82 1.36
C ALA A 187 7.90 -0.64 0.78
N ILE A 188 8.21 0.54 0.22
CA ILE A 188 9.52 0.77 -0.39
C ILE A 188 10.64 0.77 0.63
N THR A 189 10.40 1.31 1.84
CA THR A 189 11.35 1.28 2.95
C THR A 189 11.64 -0.15 3.41
N GLY A 190 10.60 -0.92 3.75
CA GLY A 190 10.77 -2.27 4.27
C GLY A 190 11.38 -3.21 3.25
N ILE A 191 10.87 -3.21 2.03
CA ILE A 191 11.40 -4.04 0.93
C ILE A 191 12.81 -3.60 0.58
N GLY A 192 13.04 -2.29 0.37
CA GLY A 192 14.33 -1.76 -0.03
C GLY A 192 15.44 -2.04 0.97
N ARG A 193 15.18 -1.86 2.28
CA ARG A 193 16.15 -2.20 3.35
C ARG A 193 16.53 -3.68 3.27
N ARG A 194 15.53 -4.57 3.25
CA ARG A 194 15.79 -6.01 3.25
C ARG A 194 16.49 -6.50 1.98
N LEU A 195 16.10 -6.00 0.83
CA LEU A 195 16.72 -6.36 -0.44
C LEU A 195 18.18 -5.90 -0.50
N LYS A 196 18.50 -4.67 -0.03
CA LYS A 196 19.88 -4.17 0.01
C LYS A 196 20.79 -4.94 0.98
N GLU A 197 20.24 -5.51 2.05
CA GLU A 197 21.00 -6.41 2.95
C GLU A 197 21.39 -7.72 2.26
N VAL A 198 20.53 -8.28 1.44
CA VAL A 198 20.75 -9.56 0.74
C VAL A 198 21.53 -9.36 -0.57
N TYR A 199 21.17 -8.32 -1.32
CA TYR A 199 21.77 -7.95 -2.60
C TYR A 199 22.33 -6.52 -2.54
N PRO A 200 23.58 -6.31 -2.06
CA PRO A 200 24.12 -4.95 -1.85
C PRO A 200 24.18 -4.08 -3.10
N ASN A 201 24.18 -4.69 -4.29
CA ASN A 201 24.21 -3.98 -5.58
C ASN A 201 22.84 -3.74 -6.21
N ILE A 202 21.75 -4.20 -5.57
CA ILE A 202 20.40 -3.97 -6.08
C ILE A 202 20.08 -2.48 -6.19
N LYS A 203 19.36 -2.09 -7.23
CA LYS A 203 18.90 -0.73 -7.43
C LYS A 203 17.41 -0.61 -7.13
N ILE A 204 17.08 0.27 -6.21
CA ILE A 204 15.70 0.56 -5.80
C ILE A 204 15.26 1.83 -6.52
N HIS A 205 14.29 1.72 -7.42
CA HIS A 205 13.72 2.85 -8.14
C HIS A 205 12.39 3.26 -7.51
N GLY A 206 12.34 4.51 -7.07
CA GLY A 206 11.12 5.14 -6.57
C GLY A 206 10.26 5.70 -7.70
N VAL A 207 8.96 5.43 -7.68
CA VAL A 207 8.02 6.06 -8.60
C VAL A 207 7.54 7.37 -8.01
N ARG A 208 7.77 8.48 -8.73
CA ARG A 208 7.27 9.80 -8.39
C ARG A 208 6.10 10.16 -9.31
N PRO A 209 4.88 10.25 -8.80
CA PRO A 209 3.73 10.64 -9.60
C PRO A 209 3.77 12.15 -9.91
N GLU A 210 3.07 12.57 -10.96
CA GLU A 210 2.77 13.97 -11.18
C GLU A 210 1.94 14.54 -10.02
N VAL A 211 2.06 15.86 -9.79
CA VAL A 211 1.37 16.52 -8.68
C VAL A 211 -0.14 16.58 -8.92
N TRP A 212 -0.56 16.86 -10.15
CA TRP A 212 -1.96 16.97 -10.54
C TRP A 212 -2.18 16.36 -11.94
N PRO A 213 -3.20 15.50 -12.13
CA PRO A 213 -4.22 15.05 -11.16
C PRO A 213 -3.70 14.06 -10.11
N GLY A 214 -2.44 13.65 -10.16
CA GLY A 214 -1.83 12.69 -9.25
C GLY A 214 -2.17 11.23 -9.59
N ILE A 215 -1.64 10.33 -8.78
CA ILE A 215 -1.89 8.88 -8.87
C ILE A 215 -2.37 8.41 -7.51
N GLU A 216 -3.56 7.82 -7.45
CA GLU A 216 -4.12 7.36 -6.19
C GLU A 216 -3.20 6.38 -5.45
N GLY A 217 -3.02 6.64 -4.14
CA GLY A 217 -2.17 5.85 -3.26
C GLY A 217 -0.68 6.22 -3.32
N LEU A 218 -0.29 7.17 -4.16
CA LEU A 218 1.07 7.71 -4.22
C LEU A 218 1.10 9.19 -3.83
N LYS A 219 2.20 9.59 -3.16
CA LYS A 219 2.52 10.97 -2.85
C LYS A 219 3.59 11.49 -3.81
N PRO A 220 3.44 12.70 -4.37
CA PRO A 220 4.43 13.25 -5.31
C PRO A 220 5.78 13.52 -4.67
N LEU A 221 5.83 13.87 -3.40
CA LEU A 221 7.01 14.20 -2.59
C LEU A 221 8.02 15.11 -3.33
N GLY A 222 8.34 16.24 -2.77
CA GLY A 222 9.32 17.17 -3.35
C GLY A 222 8.96 18.63 -3.19
N SER A 223 7.75 18.95 -2.70
CA SER A 223 7.39 20.28 -2.21
C SER A 223 7.78 20.42 -0.74
N PRO A 224 8.24 21.60 -0.30
CA PRO A 224 8.47 21.87 1.13
C PRO A 224 7.21 21.75 2.00
N GLU A 225 6.03 21.78 1.39
CA GLU A 225 4.73 21.68 2.05
C GLU A 225 4.23 20.23 2.17
N ASP A 226 4.91 19.27 1.53
CA ASP A 226 4.51 17.87 1.57
C ASP A 226 4.69 17.28 2.97
N ILE A 227 3.67 16.58 3.46
CA ILE A 227 3.79 15.76 4.66
C ILE A 227 4.56 14.49 4.28
N VAL A 228 5.85 14.47 4.60
CA VAL A 228 6.70 13.29 4.43
C VAL A 228 6.40 12.31 5.56
N PRO A 229 6.03 11.05 5.25
CA PRO A 229 5.79 10.06 6.30
C PRO A 229 7.05 9.80 7.14
N GLU A 230 6.92 9.73 8.47
CA GLU A 230 8.05 9.53 9.38
C GLU A 230 8.76 8.18 9.15
N ILE A 231 8.01 7.16 8.75
CA ILE A 231 8.53 5.82 8.47
C ILE A 231 9.22 5.69 7.10
N PHE A 232 9.16 6.73 6.27
CA PHE A 232 9.80 6.69 4.95
C PHE A 232 11.29 6.95 5.05
N ASP A 233 12.08 5.99 4.61
CA ASP A 233 13.52 6.10 4.51
C ASP A 233 13.92 6.37 3.04
N GLU A 234 14.14 7.64 2.71
CA GLU A 234 14.52 8.03 1.35
C GLU A 234 15.88 7.45 0.93
N SER A 235 16.76 7.13 1.89
CA SER A 235 18.10 6.59 1.60
C SER A 235 18.09 5.21 0.93
N VAL A 236 16.96 4.50 1.00
CA VAL A 236 16.81 3.23 0.29
C VAL A 236 16.62 3.40 -1.22
N VAL A 237 16.18 4.60 -1.67
CA VAL A 237 15.87 4.88 -3.07
C VAL A 237 17.14 5.34 -3.80
N ASP A 238 17.54 4.63 -4.84
CA ASP A 238 18.73 4.98 -5.65
C ASP A 238 18.39 5.99 -6.75
N GLU A 239 17.21 5.89 -7.37
CA GLU A 239 16.76 6.77 -8.44
C GLU A 239 15.26 6.94 -8.45
N TRP A 240 14.78 8.13 -8.83
CA TRP A 240 13.37 8.43 -9.00
C TRP A 240 12.97 8.40 -10.47
N ILE A 241 11.82 7.77 -10.76
CA ILE A 241 11.22 7.74 -12.08
C ILE A 241 9.88 8.48 -12.03
N TYR A 242 9.78 9.56 -12.78
CA TYR A 242 8.56 10.34 -12.88
C TYR A 242 7.53 9.66 -13.80
N VAL A 243 6.27 9.59 -13.36
CA VAL A 243 5.17 8.97 -14.09
C VAL A 243 3.92 9.84 -14.01
N THR A 244 3.25 10.06 -15.16
CA THR A 244 1.98 10.77 -15.25
C THR A 244 0.78 9.85 -15.00
N ALA A 245 -0.38 10.43 -14.67
CA ALA A 245 -1.63 9.67 -14.53
C ALA A 245 -2.04 8.99 -15.84
N ASP A 246 -1.81 9.65 -16.98
CA ASP A 246 -2.09 9.08 -18.30
C ASP A 246 -1.22 7.87 -18.61
N GLU A 247 0.06 7.90 -18.27
CA GLU A 247 0.95 6.75 -18.40
C GLU A 247 0.50 5.58 -17.51
N ALA A 248 0.12 5.87 -16.26
CA ALA A 248 -0.43 4.86 -15.35
C ALA A 248 -1.72 4.25 -15.91
N LYS A 249 -2.65 5.08 -16.38
CA LYS A 249 -3.91 4.66 -17.04
C LYS A 249 -3.64 3.81 -18.28
N HIS A 250 -2.70 4.24 -19.13
CA HIS A 250 -2.30 3.47 -20.32
C HIS A 250 -1.87 2.04 -19.94
N TRP A 251 -1.01 1.90 -18.93
CA TRP A 251 -0.52 0.61 -18.51
C TRP A 251 -1.59 -0.24 -17.84
N CYS A 252 -2.49 0.34 -17.01
CA CYS A 252 -3.64 -0.38 -16.49
C CYS A 252 -4.50 -0.99 -17.61
N ASN A 253 -4.83 -0.18 -18.61
CA ASN A 253 -5.63 -0.64 -19.77
C ASN A 253 -4.89 -1.68 -20.62
N LYS A 254 -3.57 -1.55 -20.79
CA LYS A 254 -2.73 -2.51 -21.51
C LYS A 254 -2.75 -3.88 -20.83
N VAL A 255 -2.54 -3.92 -19.51
CA VAL A 255 -2.51 -5.21 -18.78
C VAL A 255 -3.89 -5.79 -18.58
N ALA A 256 -4.94 -4.98 -18.48
CA ALA A 256 -6.33 -5.47 -18.45
C ALA A 256 -6.69 -6.28 -19.70
N LYS A 257 -6.24 -5.84 -20.89
CA LYS A 257 -6.40 -6.57 -22.15
C LYS A 257 -5.63 -7.90 -22.18
N ASN A 258 -4.66 -8.08 -21.29
CA ASN A 258 -3.91 -9.33 -21.11
C ASN A 258 -4.39 -10.12 -19.87
N GLY A 259 -5.57 -9.80 -19.33
CA GLY A 259 -6.19 -10.55 -18.23
C GLY A 259 -5.77 -10.12 -16.82
N LEU A 260 -4.94 -9.08 -16.67
CA LEU A 260 -4.50 -8.57 -15.36
C LEU A 260 -5.22 -7.25 -15.04
N PHE A 261 -6.11 -7.29 -14.06
CA PHE A 261 -6.96 -6.16 -13.69
C PHE A 261 -6.45 -5.48 -12.43
N VAL A 262 -5.54 -4.50 -12.60
CA VAL A 262 -4.78 -3.87 -11.52
C VAL A 262 -5.13 -2.39 -11.34
N GLY A 263 -4.94 -1.85 -10.13
CA GLY A 263 -5.20 -0.44 -9.85
C GLY A 263 -4.13 0.53 -10.37
N GLN A 264 -4.42 1.82 -10.23
CA GLN A 264 -3.66 2.90 -10.86
C GLN A 264 -2.19 2.95 -10.44
N SER A 265 -1.88 2.73 -9.15
CA SER A 265 -0.48 2.70 -8.69
C SER A 265 0.31 1.54 -9.28
N SER A 266 -0.32 0.39 -9.54
CA SER A 266 0.33 -0.74 -10.22
C SER A 266 0.63 -0.41 -11.68
N GLY A 267 -0.29 0.29 -12.37
CA GLY A 267 -0.05 0.81 -13.71
C GLY A 267 1.12 1.80 -13.76
N SER A 268 1.27 2.65 -12.74
CA SER A 268 2.39 3.58 -12.65
C SER A 268 3.73 2.86 -12.45
N TYR A 269 3.76 1.76 -11.70
CA TYR A 269 4.96 0.96 -11.54
C TYR A 269 5.36 0.27 -12.85
N LEU A 270 4.40 -0.19 -13.63
CA LEU A 270 4.66 -0.74 -14.97
C LEU A 270 5.18 0.33 -15.94
N ALA A 271 4.64 1.54 -15.90
CA ALA A 271 5.16 2.67 -16.67
C ALA A 271 6.61 2.98 -16.29
N ALA A 272 6.92 2.97 -15.00
CA ALA A 272 8.28 3.17 -14.51
C ALA A 272 9.23 2.03 -14.92
N CYS A 273 8.78 0.77 -14.85
CA CYS A 273 9.55 -0.38 -15.35
C CYS A 273 9.85 -0.24 -16.85
N SER A 274 8.88 0.21 -17.65
CA SER A 274 9.10 0.46 -19.09
C SER A 274 10.16 1.53 -19.31
N LYS A 275 10.08 2.68 -18.62
CA LYS A 275 11.07 3.75 -18.69
C LYS A 275 12.47 3.31 -18.22
N LEU A 276 12.53 2.43 -17.21
CA LEU A 276 13.80 1.85 -16.76
C LEU A 276 14.42 0.99 -17.86
N MET A 277 13.62 0.11 -18.48
CA MET A 277 14.10 -0.76 -19.57
C MET A 277 14.59 0.01 -20.82
N GLU A 278 14.16 1.25 -21.02
CA GLU A 278 14.70 2.14 -22.07
C GLU A 278 16.11 2.66 -21.76
N LYS A 279 16.52 2.66 -20.47
CA LYS A 279 17.81 3.19 -20.01
C LYS A 279 18.88 2.12 -19.76
N ILE A 280 18.48 0.85 -19.69
CA ILE A 280 19.38 -0.27 -19.40
C ILE A 280 19.36 -1.29 -20.54
N GLU A 281 20.41 -2.09 -20.66
CA GLU A 281 20.54 -3.07 -21.76
C GLU A 281 19.84 -4.40 -21.46
N SER A 282 19.81 -4.79 -20.20
CA SER A 282 19.19 -6.05 -19.72
C SER A 282 18.95 -6.03 -18.23
N GLY A 283 18.13 -6.93 -17.71
CA GLY A 283 17.98 -7.11 -16.27
C GLY A 283 16.69 -7.81 -15.84
N ARG A 284 16.70 -8.25 -14.60
CA ARG A 284 15.55 -8.81 -13.89
C ARG A 284 14.99 -7.75 -12.96
N ILE A 285 13.73 -7.41 -13.15
CA ILE A 285 13.04 -6.34 -12.43
C ILE A 285 11.91 -6.94 -11.62
N VAL A 286 11.81 -6.55 -10.35
CA VAL A 286 10.67 -6.91 -9.48
C VAL A 286 9.87 -5.65 -9.16
N THR A 287 8.55 -5.76 -9.22
CA THR A 287 7.63 -4.69 -8.83
C THR A 287 6.44 -5.23 -8.03
N LEU A 288 5.51 -4.37 -7.70
CA LEU A 288 4.29 -4.70 -6.96
C LEU A 288 3.06 -4.44 -7.82
N PHE A 289 2.08 -5.32 -7.71
CA PHE A 289 0.71 -5.06 -8.10
C PHE A 289 -0.09 -4.84 -6.81
N ASN A 290 -0.28 -3.57 -6.45
CA ASN A 290 -0.69 -3.15 -5.13
C ASN A 290 -2.11 -3.55 -4.75
N ASP A 291 -3.04 -3.46 -5.72
CA ASP A 291 -4.46 -3.70 -5.50
C ASP A 291 -5.18 -4.06 -6.80
N PHE A 292 -6.46 -4.43 -6.66
CA PHE A 292 -7.31 -4.83 -7.76
C PHE A 292 -8.03 -3.63 -8.39
N GLY A 293 -8.29 -3.71 -9.71
CA GLY A 293 -8.82 -2.60 -10.50
C GLY A 293 -10.29 -2.26 -10.28
N ASP A 294 -11.06 -3.13 -9.61
CA ASP A 294 -12.49 -2.97 -9.36
C ASP A 294 -12.86 -1.72 -8.56
N ARG A 295 -11.98 -1.28 -7.70
CA ARG A 295 -12.18 -0.11 -6.82
C ARG A 295 -11.96 1.24 -7.48
N TYR A 296 -11.77 1.25 -8.82
CA TYR A 296 -11.49 2.43 -9.62
C TYR A 296 -12.54 2.68 -10.72
N PHE A 297 -13.70 2.01 -10.70
CA PHE A 297 -14.74 2.22 -11.71
C PHE A 297 -15.28 3.65 -11.67
N SER A 298 -15.53 4.20 -10.48
CA SER A 298 -16.04 5.57 -10.31
C SER A 298 -14.99 6.66 -10.55
N THR A 299 -13.69 6.31 -10.68
CA THR A 299 -12.60 7.30 -10.82
C THR A 299 -12.26 7.65 -12.27
N GLY A 300 -12.88 7.00 -13.25
CA GLY A 300 -12.59 7.19 -14.66
C GLY A 300 -11.31 6.50 -15.16
N LEU A 301 -10.70 5.60 -14.37
CA LEU A 301 -9.52 4.85 -14.78
C LEU A 301 -9.78 3.97 -16.01
N TRP A 302 -10.99 3.46 -16.17
CA TRP A 302 -11.39 2.48 -17.19
C TRP A 302 -12.20 3.08 -18.35
N SER A 303 -12.43 4.40 -18.36
CA SER A 303 -13.22 5.11 -19.35
C SER A 303 -12.37 5.92 -20.33
#